data_e3372a25c96163e0976c28bec04f3d26
#
_entry.id   e3372a25c96163e0976c28bec04f3d26
#
_cell.length_a   1.000
_cell.length_b   1.000
_cell.length_c   1.000
_cell.angle_alpha   90.00
_cell.angle_beta   90.00
_cell.angle_gamma   90.00
#
_symmetry.space_group_name_H-M   'P 1'
#
loop_
_entity.id
_entity.type
_entity.pdbx_description
1 polymer ?
#
loop_
_entity_poly.entity_id
_entity_poly.type
_entity_poly.pdbx_seq_one_letter_code
_entity_poly.pdbx_strand_id
1 'polypeptide(L)'
;MKGIPTDATLTVNEIPTNGIHASYLQATVACTIGSLNIERRYRIYADCPAIACDTYLKGQVELYQNKEDNRSNADRKNIEHTADMATGVKTPTLDRLQLSGNHWSARTIEFFDYTDWNDNLVTGRTWLPYRRNTYRGNLLFAHDVVTRQGFFFLKEAPSSSTQLHYPGSDFVADFSDFMVVGLGIASHDVKPDSWTRVYGCVTGIYTGGEQEALTALRLYQKQLRHHTAAQDEMIMLNTWGDRSQDAKIDEAFCLAELDRAARMGITLFQLDDGWQSGKSPNSKTAGGSFKDIWKNTGYWTPNPTKFPHGLKPIVEKGKKLGIRIGLWFNPSIQNDFADWQKDAQAIIGLYKKYGICCFKIDGLQIPTKTAEQNLRRLFDTVLEQTNYEVIFNLDATAGRRGGYHYMNEYGNIFLENRYTDWGNYYPYRTLRNLWMLSRYVPAEKMQIE
;
A
#
# COMPACT_ATOMS: atom_id res chain seq x y z
N MET A 1 -8.89 -23.16 -13.81
CA MET A 1 -8.46 -23.37 -15.20
C MET A 1 -7.97 -24.80 -15.33
N LYS A 2 -8.47 -25.56 -16.27
CA LYS A 2 -7.94 -26.87 -16.62
C LYS A 2 -7.42 -26.76 -18.05
N GLY A 3 -6.13 -26.60 -18.22
CA GLY A 3 -5.50 -26.54 -19.53
C GLY A 3 -4.00 -26.81 -19.38
N ILE A 4 -3.41 -27.40 -20.40
CA ILE A 4 -1.96 -27.55 -20.49
C ILE A 4 -1.42 -26.24 -21.09
N PRO A 5 -0.44 -25.58 -20.46
CA PRO A 5 0.21 -24.42 -21.04
C PRO A 5 0.84 -24.77 -22.39
N THR A 6 0.64 -23.91 -23.39
CA THR A 6 1.33 -23.96 -24.69
C THR A 6 2.23 -22.77 -24.83
N ASP A 7 3.20 -22.86 -25.76
CA ASP A 7 4.08 -21.76 -26.13
C ASP A 7 4.82 -21.13 -24.93
N ALA A 8 5.24 -21.96 -23.98
CA ALA A 8 5.94 -21.51 -22.80
C ALA A 8 7.33 -20.96 -23.16
N THR A 9 7.60 -19.74 -22.77
CA THR A 9 8.89 -19.07 -22.96
C THR A 9 9.44 -18.58 -21.63
N LEU A 10 10.77 -18.52 -21.53
CA LEU A 10 11.49 -17.92 -20.41
C LEU A 10 12.42 -16.86 -20.96
N THR A 11 12.32 -15.65 -20.45
CA THR A 11 13.30 -14.57 -20.68
C THR A 11 13.87 -14.10 -19.35
N VAL A 12 15.14 -13.74 -19.31
CA VAL A 12 15.80 -13.20 -18.12
C VAL A 12 16.49 -11.90 -18.51
N ASN A 13 16.17 -10.84 -17.77
CA ASN A 13 16.75 -9.51 -17.97
C ASN A 13 17.25 -8.98 -16.63
N GLU A 14 18.37 -8.27 -16.66
CA GLU A 14 18.78 -7.46 -15.52
C GLU A 14 18.02 -6.13 -15.53
N ILE A 15 17.39 -5.80 -14.41
CA ILE A 15 16.72 -4.53 -14.20
C ILE A 15 17.59 -3.70 -13.26
N PRO A 16 18.15 -2.58 -13.74
CA PRO A 16 18.98 -1.72 -12.91
C PRO A 16 18.17 -1.05 -11.81
N THR A 17 18.85 -0.58 -10.78
CA THR A 17 18.23 0.30 -9.78
C THR A 17 17.71 1.58 -10.45
N ASN A 18 16.56 2.06 -9.99
CA ASN A 18 16.01 3.37 -10.37
C ASN A 18 16.21 4.43 -9.29
N GLY A 19 17.00 4.13 -8.24
CA GLY A 19 17.18 4.99 -7.08
C GLY A 19 16.19 4.71 -5.94
N ILE A 20 15.13 3.93 -6.19
CA ILE A 20 14.18 3.47 -5.17
C ILE A 20 14.42 2.00 -4.83
N HIS A 21 14.28 1.11 -5.80
CA HIS A 21 14.50 -0.33 -5.59
C HIS A 21 15.94 -0.74 -5.93
N ALA A 22 16.39 -1.84 -5.32
CA ALA A 22 17.65 -2.49 -5.70
C ALA A 22 17.60 -3.03 -7.15
N SER A 23 18.74 -3.20 -7.80
CA SER A 23 18.80 -3.96 -9.05
C SER A 23 18.38 -5.41 -8.81
N TYR A 24 17.77 -6.04 -9.82
CA TYR A 24 17.33 -7.42 -9.75
C TYR A 24 17.34 -8.10 -11.11
N LEU A 25 17.39 -9.42 -11.10
CA LEU A 25 17.10 -10.21 -12.28
C LEU A 25 15.57 -10.40 -12.40
N GLN A 26 15.00 -10.04 -13.54
CA GLN A 26 13.63 -10.33 -13.87
C GLN A 26 13.57 -11.56 -14.76
N ALA A 27 13.10 -12.67 -14.22
CA ALA A 27 12.76 -13.86 -14.99
C ALA A 27 11.28 -13.83 -15.35
N THR A 28 10.98 -13.73 -16.63
CA THR A 28 9.59 -13.71 -17.13
C THR A 28 9.27 -15.05 -17.78
N VAL A 29 8.30 -15.75 -17.19
CA VAL A 29 7.71 -16.95 -17.76
C VAL A 29 6.39 -16.55 -18.41
N ALA A 30 6.31 -16.70 -19.73
CA ALA A 30 5.08 -16.42 -20.48
C ALA A 30 4.56 -17.72 -21.09
N CYS A 31 3.23 -17.91 -21.05
CA CYS A 31 2.55 -19.04 -21.66
C CYS A 31 1.11 -18.68 -22.04
N THR A 32 0.49 -19.56 -22.84
CA THR A 32 -0.91 -19.46 -23.21
C THR A 32 -1.70 -20.65 -22.70
N ILE A 33 -2.90 -20.42 -22.17
CA ILE A 33 -3.86 -21.49 -21.80
C ILE A 33 -5.20 -21.16 -22.46
N GLY A 34 -5.52 -21.83 -23.57
CA GLY A 34 -6.68 -21.51 -24.40
C GLY A 34 -6.57 -20.08 -24.97
N SER A 35 -7.51 -19.20 -24.63
CA SER A 35 -7.50 -17.80 -25.06
C SER A 35 -6.84 -16.84 -24.05
N LEU A 36 -6.24 -17.37 -22.98
CA LEU A 36 -5.61 -16.61 -21.92
C LEU A 36 -4.09 -16.62 -22.04
N ASN A 37 -3.49 -15.46 -22.21
CA ASN A 37 -2.06 -15.24 -22.08
C ASN A 37 -1.72 -14.92 -20.62
N ILE A 38 -0.67 -15.53 -20.12
CA ILE A 38 -0.19 -15.41 -18.73
C ILE A 38 1.28 -15.04 -18.76
N GLU A 39 1.65 -14.01 -18.01
CA GLU A 39 3.04 -13.71 -17.69
C GLU A 39 3.24 -13.76 -16.18
N ARG A 40 4.24 -14.51 -15.74
CA ARG A 40 4.74 -14.48 -14.36
C ARG A 40 6.13 -13.87 -14.37
N ARG A 41 6.27 -12.71 -13.73
CA ARG A 41 7.52 -11.94 -13.65
C ARG A 41 8.09 -12.10 -12.25
N TYR A 42 9.18 -12.86 -12.17
CA TYR A 42 9.90 -13.11 -10.93
C TYR A 42 10.98 -12.05 -10.75
N ARG A 43 11.00 -11.40 -9.59
CA ARG A 43 12.06 -10.46 -9.18
C ARG A 43 12.99 -11.19 -8.22
N ILE A 44 14.27 -11.32 -8.61
CA ILE A 44 15.30 -12.05 -7.90
C ILE A 44 16.39 -11.05 -7.54
N TYR A 45 16.48 -10.68 -6.28
CA TYR A 45 17.46 -9.74 -5.76
C TYR A 45 18.71 -10.46 -5.26
N ALA A 46 19.88 -9.83 -5.41
CA ALA A 46 21.12 -10.35 -4.85
C ALA A 46 21.03 -10.39 -3.31
N ASP A 47 21.61 -11.42 -2.71
CA ASP A 47 21.68 -11.62 -1.25
C ASP A 47 20.32 -11.54 -0.51
N CYS A 48 19.23 -11.84 -1.21
CA CYS A 48 17.89 -11.84 -0.70
C CYS A 48 17.33 -13.27 -0.65
N PRO A 49 16.90 -13.77 0.52
CA PRO A 49 16.37 -15.13 0.64
C PRO A 49 14.91 -15.24 0.18
N ALA A 50 14.46 -14.34 -0.70
CA ALA A 50 13.08 -14.31 -1.18
C ALA A 50 12.99 -13.95 -2.66
N ILE A 51 11.97 -14.50 -3.30
CA ILE A 51 11.62 -14.24 -4.70
C ILE A 51 10.21 -13.67 -4.73
N ALA A 52 10.03 -12.51 -5.36
CA ALA A 52 8.72 -11.93 -5.61
C ALA A 52 8.21 -12.33 -6.98
N CYS A 53 6.90 -12.54 -7.10
CA CYS A 53 6.25 -12.89 -8.35
C CYS A 53 5.04 -11.99 -8.61
N ASP A 54 5.10 -11.25 -9.72
CA ASP A 54 3.96 -10.51 -10.27
C ASP A 54 3.36 -11.30 -11.42
N THR A 55 2.06 -11.53 -11.40
CA THR A 55 1.36 -12.25 -12.45
C THR A 55 0.46 -11.30 -13.24
N TYR A 56 0.51 -11.41 -14.54
CA TYR A 56 -0.26 -10.62 -15.50
C TYR A 56 -1.10 -11.53 -16.36
N LEU A 57 -2.34 -11.14 -16.63
CA LEU A 57 -3.31 -11.86 -17.44
C LEU A 57 -3.80 -10.97 -18.59
N LYS A 58 -3.91 -11.56 -19.78
CA LYS A 58 -4.47 -10.90 -20.97
C LYS A 58 -5.26 -11.91 -21.81
N GLY A 59 -6.47 -11.56 -22.24
CA GLY A 59 -7.33 -12.46 -23.00
C GLY A 59 -8.72 -12.60 -22.39
N GLN A 60 -9.25 -13.80 -22.43
CA GLN A 60 -10.55 -14.14 -21.83
C GLN A 60 -10.39 -15.25 -20.82
N VAL A 61 -11.03 -15.13 -19.68
CA VAL A 61 -11.02 -16.13 -18.61
C VAL A 61 -12.34 -16.09 -17.85
N GLU A 62 -12.82 -17.25 -17.49
CA GLU A 62 -13.85 -17.40 -16.48
C GLU A 62 -13.18 -17.68 -15.14
N LEU A 63 -13.22 -16.69 -14.26
CA LEU A 63 -12.78 -16.84 -12.87
C LEU A 63 -13.99 -17.19 -12.03
N TYR A 64 -13.81 -18.13 -11.12
CA TYR A 64 -14.82 -18.38 -10.11
C TYR A 64 -14.99 -17.13 -9.25
N GLN A 65 -16.19 -16.60 -9.22
CA GLN A 65 -16.57 -15.49 -8.36
C GLN A 65 -17.46 -16.03 -7.24
N ASN A 66 -17.11 -15.76 -6.00
CA ASN A 66 -18.13 -15.71 -4.97
C ASN A 66 -19.15 -14.66 -5.38
N LYS A 67 -20.44 -14.89 -5.13
CA LYS A 67 -21.50 -13.91 -5.37
C LYS A 67 -21.01 -12.53 -4.96
N GLU A 68 -21.28 -11.54 -5.79
CA GLU A 68 -20.81 -10.17 -5.63
C GLU A 68 -20.81 -9.72 -4.18
N ASP A 69 -19.67 -9.20 -3.76
CA ASP A 69 -19.48 -8.69 -2.41
C ASP A 69 -20.18 -7.33 -2.27
N ASN A 70 -21.51 -7.34 -2.25
CA ASN A 70 -22.36 -6.16 -2.01
C ASN A 70 -22.39 -5.75 -0.54
N ARG A 71 -21.51 -6.33 0.29
CA ARG A 71 -21.46 -6.02 1.72
C ARG A 71 -21.07 -4.57 1.94
N SER A 72 -21.79 -3.91 2.84
CA SER A 72 -21.45 -2.56 3.31
C SER A 72 -20.11 -2.57 4.05
N ASN A 73 -19.48 -1.40 4.22
CA ASN A 73 -18.27 -1.30 5.04
C ASN A 73 -18.49 -1.78 6.50
N ALA A 74 -19.72 -1.68 7.03
CA ALA A 74 -20.07 -2.21 8.34
C ALA A 74 -20.10 -3.72 8.37
N ASP A 75 -20.63 -4.36 7.32
CA ASP A 75 -20.68 -5.82 7.21
C ASP A 75 -19.28 -6.44 7.02
N ARG A 76 -18.36 -5.70 6.42
CA ARG A 76 -16.96 -6.13 6.26
C ARG A 76 -16.19 -6.16 7.58
N LYS A 77 -16.58 -5.37 8.57
CA LYS A 77 -15.97 -5.41 9.91
C LYS A 77 -16.27 -6.72 10.65
N ASN A 78 -17.41 -7.32 10.37
CA ASN A 78 -17.94 -8.52 11.02
C ASN A 78 -17.81 -9.77 10.13
N ILE A 79 -16.84 -9.83 9.23
CA ILE A 79 -16.58 -11.06 8.47
C ILE A 79 -16.07 -12.10 9.46
N GLU A 80 -17.00 -12.76 10.12
CA GLU A 80 -16.72 -14.02 10.77
C GLU A 80 -16.28 -15.02 9.74
N HIS A 81 -15.35 -15.89 10.12
CA HIS A 81 -14.92 -17.02 9.30
C HIS A 81 -16.13 -17.87 8.95
N THR A 82 -16.73 -17.64 7.80
CA THR A 82 -17.76 -18.55 7.33
C THR A 82 -17.06 -19.84 6.93
N ALA A 83 -17.49 -20.93 7.54
CA ALA A 83 -16.99 -22.29 7.32
C ALA A 83 -17.14 -22.77 5.84
N ASP A 84 -17.77 -21.99 5.00
CA ASP A 84 -18.09 -22.31 3.60
C ASP A 84 -16.88 -22.51 2.69
N MET A 85 -15.71 -21.99 3.09
CA MET A 85 -14.47 -22.19 2.34
C MET A 85 -13.88 -23.60 2.51
N ALA A 86 -14.30 -24.35 3.53
CA ALA A 86 -13.82 -25.71 3.76
C ALA A 86 -14.36 -26.73 2.73
N THR A 87 -15.40 -26.39 1.98
CA THR A 87 -16.18 -27.32 1.17
C THR A 87 -15.87 -27.30 -0.33
N GLY A 88 -14.58 -27.10 -0.72
CA GLY A 88 -14.17 -27.45 -2.08
C GLY A 88 -14.36 -26.37 -3.16
N VAL A 89 -14.55 -25.13 -2.78
CA VAL A 89 -14.55 -24.00 -3.72
C VAL A 89 -13.17 -23.90 -4.38
N LYS A 90 -13.14 -23.95 -5.71
CA LYS A 90 -11.91 -23.79 -6.50
C LYS A 90 -11.52 -22.31 -6.53
N THR A 91 -10.82 -21.86 -5.48
CA THR A 91 -10.29 -20.52 -5.42
C THR A 91 -9.07 -20.41 -6.32
N PRO A 92 -8.96 -19.36 -7.16
CA PRO A 92 -7.76 -19.17 -7.98
C PRO A 92 -6.52 -19.05 -7.10
N THR A 93 -5.52 -19.87 -7.41
CA THR A 93 -4.25 -19.91 -6.68
C THR A 93 -3.27 -18.89 -7.29
N LEU A 94 -2.70 -18.04 -6.46
CA LEU A 94 -1.69 -17.07 -6.82
C LEU A 94 -0.30 -17.71 -6.83
N ASP A 95 0.00 -18.48 -5.77
CA ASP A 95 1.22 -19.25 -5.65
C ASP A 95 1.03 -20.49 -4.79
N ARG A 96 1.92 -21.49 -4.91
CA ARG A 96 1.82 -22.77 -4.21
C ARG A 96 3.17 -23.38 -3.97
N LEU A 97 3.40 -23.85 -2.74
CA LEU A 97 4.50 -24.73 -2.37
C LEU A 97 3.95 -26.07 -1.92
N GLN A 98 4.36 -27.12 -2.60
CA GLN A 98 4.12 -28.50 -2.18
C GLN A 98 5.43 -29.08 -1.66
N LEU A 99 5.50 -29.28 -0.37
CA LEU A 99 6.70 -29.70 0.34
C LEU A 99 6.56 -31.15 0.78
N SER A 100 7.60 -31.69 1.39
CA SER A 100 7.59 -33.01 2.03
C SER A 100 7.44 -32.85 3.55
N GLY A 101 7.11 -33.97 4.21
CA GLY A 101 6.99 -34.01 5.67
C GLY A 101 5.62 -33.55 6.19
N ASN A 102 5.40 -33.78 7.46
CA ASN A 102 4.15 -33.48 8.16
C ASN A 102 4.37 -32.81 9.54
N HIS A 103 5.58 -32.32 9.78
CA HIS A 103 5.96 -31.68 11.06
C HIS A 103 5.90 -30.12 10.94
N TRP A 104 4.99 -29.62 10.14
CA TRP A 104 4.85 -28.19 9.91
C TRP A 104 4.08 -27.52 11.04
N SER A 105 4.60 -26.36 11.47
CA SER A 105 3.89 -25.36 12.26
C SER A 105 3.79 -24.09 11.42
N ALA A 106 2.64 -23.44 11.44
CA ALA A 106 2.40 -22.25 10.65
C ALA A 106 1.81 -21.14 11.51
N ARG A 107 2.11 -19.90 11.11
CA ARG A 107 1.57 -18.69 11.72
C ARG A 107 1.14 -17.73 10.62
N THR A 108 -0.11 -17.28 10.68
CA THR A 108 -0.64 -16.23 9.81
C THR A 108 -0.67 -14.90 10.55
N ILE A 109 -0.37 -13.82 9.81
CA ILE A 109 -0.45 -12.45 10.29
C ILE A 109 -1.46 -11.71 9.43
N GLU A 110 -2.52 -11.26 10.05
CA GLU A 110 -3.59 -10.47 9.44
C GLU A 110 -3.41 -9.00 9.85
N PHE A 111 -3.41 -8.11 8.84
CA PHE A 111 -3.37 -6.67 9.03
C PHE A 111 -4.75 -6.06 8.90
N PHE A 112 -4.93 -4.97 9.63
CA PHE A 112 -6.13 -4.14 9.56
C PHE A 112 -5.73 -2.74 9.12
N ASP A 113 -6.54 -2.13 8.26
CA ASP A 113 -6.32 -0.80 7.70
C ASP A 113 -7.37 0.23 8.18
N TYR A 114 -7.96 -0.03 9.34
CA TYR A 114 -8.87 0.86 10.04
C TYR A 114 -8.24 1.35 11.35
N THR A 115 -7.19 2.16 11.27
CA THR A 115 -6.51 2.69 12.47
C THR A 115 -7.45 3.47 13.36
N ASP A 116 -8.37 4.20 12.79
CA ASP A 116 -9.34 5.03 13.52
C ASP A 116 -10.36 4.22 14.33
N TRP A 117 -10.54 2.95 13.97
CA TRP A 117 -11.61 2.10 14.50
C TRP A 117 -11.10 0.87 15.25
N ASN A 118 -9.81 0.55 15.12
CA ASN A 118 -9.25 -0.67 15.68
C ASN A 118 -8.14 -0.36 16.70
N ASP A 119 -8.28 -0.92 17.87
CA ASP A 119 -7.22 -0.90 18.88
C ASP A 119 -6.04 -1.83 18.53
N ASN A 120 -6.19 -2.64 17.50
CA ASN A 120 -5.24 -3.67 17.12
C ASN A 120 -5.13 -3.77 15.60
N LEU A 121 -4.01 -3.34 15.06
CA LEU A 121 -3.76 -3.36 13.61
C LEU A 121 -3.17 -4.68 13.11
N VAL A 122 -2.79 -5.58 14.01
CA VAL A 122 -2.15 -6.86 13.68
C VAL A 122 -2.71 -7.96 14.54
N THR A 123 -3.14 -9.05 13.91
CA THR A 123 -3.51 -10.29 14.61
C THR A 123 -2.67 -11.44 14.08
N GLY A 124 -1.98 -12.13 14.98
CA GLY A 124 -1.22 -13.35 14.67
C GLY A 124 -1.94 -14.59 15.19
N ARG A 125 -1.97 -15.65 14.37
CA ARG A 125 -2.55 -16.94 14.73
C ARG A 125 -1.57 -18.05 14.39
N THR A 126 -1.24 -18.90 15.36
CA THR A 126 -0.39 -20.10 15.19
C THR A 126 -1.26 -21.34 15.13
N TRP A 127 -0.93 -22.25 14.23
CA TRP A 127 -1.71 -23.45 13.99
C TRP A 127 -0.85 -24.57 13.37
N LEU A 128 -1.42 -25.79 13.36
CA LEU A 128 -0.79 -26.99 12.78
C LEU A 128 -1.63 -27.47 11.60
N PRO A 129 -1.07 -27.63 10.40
CA PRO A 129 -1.83 -27.95 9.19
C PRO A 129 -2.15 -29.44 9.06
N TYR A 130 -2.80 -30.03 10.04
CA TYR A 130 -3.14 -31.47 10.02
C TYR A 130 -4.23 -31.88 9.03
N ARG A 131 -4.92 -30.91 8.47
CA ARG A 131 -5.95 -31.12 7.44
C ARG A 131 -6.11 -29.85 6.63
N ARG A 132 -6.72 -29.99 5.46
CA ARG A 132 -7.04 -28.84 4.61
C ARG A 132 -7.89 -27.82 5.38
N ASN A 133 -7.40 -26.59 5.42
CA ASN A 133 -8.07 -25.47 6.03
C ASN A 133 -7.67 -24.15 5.35
N THR A 134 -8.41 -23.10 5.62
CA THR A 134 -8.22 -21.76 5.05
C THR A 134 -7.91 -20.75 6.14
N TYR A 135 -7.08 -19.75 5.79
CA TYR A 135 -6.60 -18.76 6.75
C TYR A 135 -6.58 -17.38 6.11
N ARG A 136 -6.86 -16.36 6.91
CA ARG A 136 -6.77 -14.95 6.54
C ARG A 136 -5.41 -14.39 6.94
N GLY A 137 -4.94 -13.40 6.18
CA GLY A 137 -3.74 -12.63 6.50
C GLY A 137 -2.94 -12.24 5.27
N ASN A 138 -2.04 -11.29 5.44
CA ASN A 138 -1.11 -10.87 4.40
C ASN A 138 0.20 -11.67 4.44
N LEU A 139 0.54 -12.24 5.61
CA LEU A 139 1.75 -13.04 5.82
C LEU A 139 1.39 -14.41 6.37
N LEU A 140 2.11 -15.41 5.88
CA LEU A 140 2.15 -16.76 6.42
C LEU A 140 3.62 -17.13 6.63
N PHE A 141 3.99 -17.52 7.84
CA PHE A 141 5.26 -18.14 8.16
C PHE A 141 5.01 -19.60 8.47
N ALA A 142 5.81 -20.50 7.91
CA ALA A 142 5.75 -21.92 8.24
C ALA A 142 7.15 -22.49 8.40
N HIS A 143 7.31 -23.40 9.34
CA HIS A 143 8.57 -24.10 9.56
C HIS A 143 8.33 -25.56 9.94
N ASP A 144 9.22 -26.40 9.52
CA ASP A 144 9.32 -27.78 9.99
C ASP A 144 9.95 -27.75 11.38
N VAL A 145 9.21 -28.27 12.38
CA VAL A 145 9.64 -28.18 13.80
C VAL A 145 10.82 -29.09 14.12
N VAL A 146 11.14 -30.04 13.25
CA VAL A 146 12.27 -30.97 13.41
C VAL A 146 13.54 -30.40 12.79
N THR A 147 13.47 -30.00 11.52
CA THR A 147 14.64 -29.48 10.78
C THR A 147 14.88 -27.98 11.01
N ARG A 148 13.88 -27.26 11.49
CA ARG A 148 13.86 -25.80 11.64
C ARG A 148 14.01 -25.03 10.31
N GLN A 149 13.86 -25.71 9.18
CA GLN A 149 13.74 -25.06 7.88
C GLN A 149 12.36 -24.47 7.73
N GLY A 150 12.28 -23.27 7.22
CA GLY A 150 11.03 -22.57 7.08
C GLY A 150 10.95 -21.74 5.81
N PHE A 151 9.73 -21.30 5.54
CA PHE A 151 9.44 -20.34 4.48
C PHE A 151 8.40 -19.33 4.95
N PHE A 152 8.30 -18.23 4.20
CA PHE A 152 7.17 -17.33 4.35
C PHE A 152 6.53 -17.04 3.00
N PHE A 153 5.24 -16.79 3.03
CA PHE A 153 4.51 -16.10 1.98
C PHE A 153 4.17 -14.69 2.44
N LEU A 154 4.41 -13.70 1.57
CA LEU A 154 3.82 -12.39 1.67
C LEU A 154 2.90 -12.19 0.48
N LYS A 155 1.61 -12.03 0.73
CA LYS A 155 0.63 -11.62 -0.27
C LYS A 155 0.62 -10.10 -0.35
N GLU A 156 1.13 -9.55 -1.42
CA GLU A 156 1.17 -8.10 -1.68
C GLU A 156 -0.21 -7.63 -2.15
N ALA A 157 -1.11 -7.51 -1.20
CA ALA A 157 -2.51 -7.15 -1.37
C ALA A 157 -2.95 -6.22 -0.24
N PRO A 158 -4.09 -5.53 -0.37
CA PRO A 158 -4.75 -4.91 0.77
C PRO A 158 -5.05 -5.91 1.89
N SER A 159 -5.47 -5.40 3.05
CA SER A 159 -5.97 -6.28 4.12
C SER A 159 -7.15 -7.12 3.64
N SER A 160 -7.39 -8.25 4.28
CA SER A 160 -8.45 -9.21 3.88
C SER A 160 -9.83 -8.55 3.76
N SER A 161 -10.13 -7.54 4.59
CA SER A 161 -11.41 -6.83 4.59
C SER A 161 -11.58 -5.87 3.41
N THR A 162 -10.51 -5.51 2.71
CA THR A 162 -10.53 -4.49 1.65
C THR A 162 -10.09 -5.01 0.28
N GLN A 163 -9.66 -6.27 0.20
CA GLN A 163 -9.30 -6.89 -1.07
C GLN A 163 -10.49 -6.96 -2.04
N LEU A 164 -10.19 -6.72 -3.31
CA LEU A 164 -11.15 -6.91 -4.41
C LEU A 164 -11.43 -8.40 -4.60
N HIS A 165 -12.69 -8.73 -4.85
CA HIS A 165 -13.13 -10.12 -5.13
C HIS A 165 -12.57 -11.14 -4.14
N TYR A 166 -12.58 -10.77 -2.87
CA TYR A 166 -11.98 -11.55 -1.80
C TYR A 166 -12.68 -12.90 -1.61
N PRO A 167 -11.96 -14.02 -1.70
CA PRO A 167 -12.57 -15.35 -1.62
C PRO A 167 -12.85 -15.84 -0.20
N GLY A 168 -12.70 -14.97 0.82
CA GLY A 168 -12.87 -15.30 2.24
C GLY A 168 -11.60 -15.81 2.93
N SER A 169 -10.53 -16.06 2.18
CA SER A 169 -9.22 -16.46 2.71
C SER A 169 -8.08 -15.94 1.86
N ASP A 170 -6.88 -15.93 2.42
CA ASP A 170 -5.63 -15.57 1.75
C ASP A 170 -4.73 -16.77 1.54
N PHE A 171 -4.80 -17.73 2.46
CA PHE A 171 -3.98 -18.94 2.44
C PHE A 171 -4.83 -20.19 2.60
N VAL A 172 -4.41 -21.25 1.93
CA VAL A 172 -4.93 -22.61 2.12
C VAL A 172 -3.74 -23.49 2.48
N ALA A 173 -3.88 -24.33 3.49
CA ALA A 173 -2.88 -25.34 3.82
C ALA A 173 -3.52 -26.70 4.04
N ASP A 174 -2.80 -27.73 3.62
CA ASP A 174 -3.19 -29.14 3.72
C ASP A 174 -1.93 -29.98 3.96
N PHE A 175 -1.63 -30.29 5.21
CA PHE A 175 -0.35 -30.88 5.65
C PHE A 175 0.86 -30.07 5.19
N SER A 176 1.53 -30.49 4.14
CA SER A 176 2.72 -29.86 3.55
C SER A 176 2.44 -29.12 2.24
N ASP A 177 1.18 -28.96 1.87
CA ASP A 177 0.75 -28.22 0.69
C ASP A 177 0.20 -26.85 1.09
N PHE A 178 0.92 -25.80 0.72
CA PHE A 178 0.59 -24.43 1.09
C PHE A 178 0.30 -23.59 -0.16
N MET A 179 -0.80 -22.86 -0.16
CA MET A 179 -1.25 -22.06 -1.28
C MET A 179 -1.58 -20.63 -0.83
N VAL A 180 -1.25 -19.68 -1.70
CA VAL A 180 -1.74 -18.30 -1.63
C VAL A 180 -2.90 -18.16 -2.61
N VAL A 181 -4.03 -17.65 -2.16
CA VAL A 181 -5.26 -17.60 -2.95
C VAL A 181 -5.85 -16.20 -3.03
N GLY A 182 -6.69 -15.98 -4.04
CA GLY A 182 -7.33 -14.69 -4.29
C GLY A 182 -6.46 -13.76 -5.15
N LEU A 183 -6.90 -13.54 -6.39
CA LEU A 183 -6.15 -12.76 -7.39
C LEU A 183 -6.43 -11.26 -7.32
N GLY A 184 -7.48 -10.81 -6.65
CA GLY A 184 -7.90 -9.41 -6.61
C GLY A 184 -8.49 -8.91 -7.94
N ILE A 185 -9.01 -9.82 -8.75
CA ILE A 185 -9.65 -9.51 -10.03
C ILE A 185 -10.88 -10.37 -10.27
N ALA A 186 -11.80 -9.87 -11.07
CA ALA A 186 -12.90 -10.61 -11.67
C ALA A 186 -12.62 -10.94 -13.15
N SER A 187 -13.46 -11.77 -13.76
CA SER A 187 -13.34 -12.13 -15.18
C SER A 187 -13.36 -10.91 -16.10
N HIS A 188 -14.18 -9.91 -15.79
CA HIS A 188 -14.31 -8.68 -16.60
C HIS A 188 -13.10 -7.71 -16.48
N ASP A 189 -12.24 -7.90 -15.49
CA ASP A 189 -11.02 -7.10 -15.35
C ASP A 189 -9.92 -7.55 -16.34
N VAL A 190 -9.97 -8.80 -16.78
CA VAL A 190 -9.04 -9.33 -17.78
C VAL A 190 -9.50 -8.89 -19.16
N LYS A 191 -8.65 -8.17 -19.88
CA LYS A 191 -8.95 -7.60 -21.20
C LYS A 191 -8.24 -8.36 -22.31
N PRO A 192 -8.81 -8.44 -23.51
CA PRO A 192 -8.18 -9.13 -24.63
C PRO A 192 -6.97 -8.39 -25.20
N ASP A 193 -6.88 -7.08 -25.01
CA ASP A 193 -5.91 -6.17 -25.62
C ASP A 193 -4.89 -5.58 -24.65
N SER A 194 -5.09 -5.74 -23.33
CA SER A 194 -4.22 -5.17 -22.32
C SER A 194 -3.95 -6.13 -21.18
N TRP A 195 -2.76 -6.00 -20.56
CA TRP A 195 -2.37 -6.79 -19.41
C TRP A 195 -3.02 -6.28 -18.13
N THR A 196 -3.58 -7.19 -17.35
CA THR A 196 -4.09 -6.93 -16.00
C THR A 196 -3.19 -7.61 -14.98
N ARG A 197 -2.58 -6.81 -14.10
CA ARG A 197 -1.80 -7.32 -12.96
C ARG A 197 -2.74 -7.81 -11.87
N VAL A 198 -2.53 -9.03 -11.38
CA VAL A 198 -3.19 -9.56 -10.17
C VAL A 198 -2.40 -9.14 -8.92
N TYR A 199 -2.79 -9.57 -7.73
CA TYR A 199 -1.97 -9.32 -6.54
C TYR A 199 -0.61 -10.02 -6.65
N GLY A 200 0.43 -9.41 -6.08
CA GLY A 200 1.76 -10.00 -6.01
C GLY A 200 1.89 -11.05 -4.89
N CYS A 201 2.86 -11.91 -5.02
CA CYS A 201 3.23 -12.87 -3.98
C CYS A 201 4.74 -12.96 -3.85
N VAL A 202 5.21 -13.01 -2.62
CA VAL A 202 6.62 -13.22 -2.29
C VAL A 202 6.77 -14.53 -1.54
N THR A 203 7.72 -15.34 -1.98
CA THR A 203 8.09 -16.57 -1.30
C THR A 203 9.52 -16.45 -0.82
N GLY A 204 9.73 -16.52 0.47
CA GLY A 204 11.05 -16.47 1.08
C GLY A 204 11.35 -17.68 1.94
N ILE A 205 12.63 -17.94 2.19
CA ILE A 205 13.10 -19.08 2.99
C ILE A 205 13.94 -18.59 4.17
N TYR A 206 13.95 -19.39 5.25
CA TYR A 206 14.79 -19.15 6.42
C TYR A 206 15.11 -20.46 7.15
N THR A 207 16.11 -20.42 8.02
CA THR A 207 16.42 -21.53 8.92
C THR A 207 16.51 -20.98 10.35
N GLY A 208 15.73 -21.51 11.27
CA GLY A 208 15.69 -21.03 12.64
C GLY A 208 14.26 -20.82 13.15
N GLY A 209 14.05 -19.75 13.89
CA GLY A 209 12.76 -19.40 14.50
C GLY A 209 12.15 -18.11 13.93
N GLU A 210 11.37 -17.44 14.77
CA GLU A 210 10.67 -16.21 14.40
C GLU A 210 11.63 -15.08 14.00
N GLN A 211 12.76 -14.95 14.69
CA GLN A 211 13.71 -13.87 14.40
C GLN A 211 14.32 -14.00 13.01
N GLU A 212 14.68 -15.22 12.61
CA GLU A 212 15.25 -15.49 11.28
C GLU A 212 14.19 -15.30 10.19
N ALA A 213 12.94 -15.69 10.46
CA ALA A 213 11.81 -15.45 9.55
C ALA A 213 11.57 -13.95 9.32
N LEU A 214 11.57 -13.15 10.38
CA LEU A 214 11.41 -11.69 10.29
C LEU A 214 12.63 -11.03 9.61
N THR A 215 13.82 -11.55 9.84
CA THR A 215 15.04 -11.08 9.16
C THR A 215 14.96 -11.33 7.65
N ALA A 216 14.52 -12.52 7.24
CA ALA A 216 14.34 -12.84 5.82
C ALA A 216 13.29 -11.92 5.15
N LEU A 217 12.16 -11.68 5.82
CA LEU A 217 11.15 -10.73 5.35
C LEU A 217 11.73 -9.32 5.22
N ARG A 218 12.50 -8.85 6.21
CA ARG A 218 13.10 -7.52 6.22
C ARG A 218 14.13 -7.35 5.11
N LEU A 219 14.93 -8.39 4.82
CA LEU A 219 15.88 -8.37 3.70
C LEU A 219 15.16 -8.14 2.36
N TYR A 220 14.01 -8.79 2.14
CA TYR A 220 13.20 -8.53 0.96
C TYR A 220 12.67 -7.09 0.93
N GLN A 221 12.09 -6.62 2.02
CA GLN A 221 11.48 -5.28 2.08
C GLN A 221 12.51 -4.16 1.82
N LYS A 222 13.77 -4.36 2.23
CA LYS A 222 14.88 -3.44 1.93
C LYS A 222 15.22 -3.38 0.43
N GLN A 223 15.04 -4.48 -0.30
CA GLN A 223 15.27 -4.49 -1.75
C GLN A 223 14.18 -3.73 -2.51
N LEU A 224 12.95 -3.80 -2.00
CA LEU A 224 11.79 -3.17 -2.64
C LEU A 224 11.89 -1.64 -2.65
N ARG A 225 12.38 -1.05 -1.57
CA ARG A 225 12.61 0.39 -1.46
C ARG A 225 13.78 0.69 -0.51
N HIS A 226 14.83 1.26 -1.06
CA HIS A 226 16.01 1.65 -0.29
C HIS A 226 15.66 2.65 0.81
N HIS A 227 16.35 2.53 1.93
CA HIS A 227 16.32 3.52 2.98
C HIS A 227 17.13 4.76 2.56
N THR A 228 16.52 5.93 2.72
CA THR A 228 17.17 7.22 2.52
C THR A 228 16.86 8.12 3.72
N ALA A 229 17.86 8.40 4.54
CA ALA A 229 17.67 9.14 5.79
C ALA A 229 16.86 10.43 5.63
N ALA A 230 17.13 11.22 4.58
CA ALA A 230 16.40 12.44 4.29
C ALA A 230 14.90 12.21 4.01
N GLN A 231 14.50 11.02 3.59
CA GLN A 231 13.12 10.68 3.25
C GLN A 231 12.42 9.90 4.37
N ASP A 232 13.14 8.97 4.98
CA ASP A 232 12.58 7.97 5.87
C ASP A 232 12.75 8.34 7.36
N GLU A 233 13.69 9.23 7.70
CA GLU A 233 13.94 9.69 9.07
C GLU A 233 13.41 11.11 9.31
N MET A 234 12.35 11.52 8.59
CA MET A 234 11.76 12.83 8.78
C MET A 234 11.04 12.93 10.13
N ILE A 235 11.24 14.05 10.81
CA ILE A 235 10.41 14.45 11.95
C ILE A 235 9.41 15.46 11.41
N MET A 236 8.14 15.07 11.37
CA MET A 236 7.10 15.82 10.68
C MET A 236 6.23 16.62 11.65
N LEU A 237 5.93 17.85 11.25
CA LEU A 237 4.83 18.63 11.80
C LEU A 237 3.73 18.74 10.74
N ASN A 238 2.54 18.26 11.04
CA ASN A 238 1.38 18.33 10.16
C ASN A 238 0.36 19.35 10.70
N THR A 239 -0.20 20.19 9.83
CA THR A 239 -1.15 21.22 10.26
C THR A 239 -2.54 20.70 10.59
N TRP A 240 -2.86 19.45 10.27
CA TRP A 240 -4.16 18.84 10.58
C TRP A 240 -4.33 18.36 12.03
N GLY A 241 -3.21 18.19 12.75
CA GLY A 241 -3.17 17.59 14.08
C GLY A 241 -3.96 18.30 15.16
N ASP A 242 -4.24 19.60 15.03
CA ASP A 242 -5.11 20.31 15.94
C ASP A 242 -6.58 20.26 15.47
N ARG A 243 -7.52 20.44 16.35
CA ARG A 243 -8.97 20.41 16.04
C ARG A 243 -9.44 21.58 15.18
N SER A 244 -8.56 22.47 14.79
CA SER A 244 -8.87 23.61 13.93
C SER A 244 -8.99 23.22 12.46
N GLN A 245 -8.44 22.05 12.06
CA GLN A 245 -8.40 21.61 10.68
C GLN A 245 -7.79 22.71 9.77
N ASP A 246 -8.52 23.15 8.74
CA ASP A 246 -8.09 24.20 7.82
C ASP A 246 -8.34 25.64 8.30
N ALA A 247 -8.92 25.84 9.47
CA ALA A 247 -9.37 27.17 9.91
C ALA A 247 -8.24 28.16 10.17
N LYS A 248 -7.06 27.67 10.56
CA LYS A 248 -5.90 28.52 10.90
C LYS A 248 -4.83 28.57 9.81
N ILE A 249 -4.93 27.74 8.80
CA ILE A 249 -3.89 27.58 7.81
C ILE A 249 -3.85 28.80 6.87
N ASP A 250 -2.83 29.64 7.01
CA ASP A 250 -2.53 30.78 6.16
C ASP A 250 -1.01 31.05 6.13
N GLU A 251 -0.58 32.02 5.33
CA GLU A 251 0.83 32.40 5.19
C GLU A 251 1.46 32.82 6.51
N ALA A 252 0.77 33.68 7.26
CA ALA A 252 1.29 34.21 8.52
C ALA A 252 1.45 33.13 9.59
N PHE A 253 0.44 32.26 9.72
CA PHE A 253 0.50 31.10 10.61
C PHE A 253 1.65 30.16 10.22
N CYS A 254 1.77 29.80 8.94
CA CYS A 254 2.82 28.89 8.48
C CYS A 254 4.22 29.46 8.71
N LEU A 255 4.41 30.75 8.47
CA LEU A 255 5.69 31.42 8.75
C LEU A 255 6.03 31.43 10.24
N ALA A 256 5.06 31.65 11.13
CA ALA A 256 5.27 31.60 12.57
C ALA A 256 5.55 30.17 13.07
N GLU A 257 4.82 29.15 12.51
CA GLU A 257 5.02 27.75 12.89
C GLU A 257 6.39 27.22 12.46
N LEU A 258 6.94 27.67 11.34
CA LEU A 258 8.29 27.28 10.91
C LEU A 258 9.37 27.70 11.94
N ASP A 259 9.23 28.85 12.60
CA ASP A 259 10.17 29.26 13.66
C ASP A 259 10.07 28.35 14.89
N ARG A 260 8.85 27.87 15.22
CA ARG A 260 8.62 26.93 16.30
C ARG A 260 9.15 25.55 15.93
N ALA A 261 8.83 25.09 14.71
CA ALA A 261 9.28 23.82 14.17
C ALA A 261 10.81 23.69 14.18
N ALA A 262 11.53 24.75 13.78
CA ALA A 262 13.00 24.77 13.81
C ALA A 262 13.56 24.53 15.21
N ARG A 263 12.95 25.14 16.24
CA ARG A 263 13.36 24.93 17.64
C ARG A 263 13.07 23.54 18.19
N MET A 264 12.12 22.84 17.58
CA MET A 264 11.74 21.47 17.93
C MET A 264 12.51 20.39 17.16
N GLY A 265 13.38 20.79 16.22
CA GLY A 265 14.12 19.83 15.38
C GLY A 265 13.25 19.18 14.28
N ILE A 266 12.13 19.80 13.91
CA ILE A 266 11.29 19.33 12.81
C ILE A 266 12.05 19.45 11.49
N THR A 267 11.98 18.43 10.66
CA THR A 267 12.66 18.38 9.35
C THR A 267 11.69 18.49 8.17
N LEU A 268 10.40 18.24 8.40
CA LEU A 268 9.32 18.38 7.42
C LEU A 268 8.14 19.14 8.04
N PHE A 269 7.71 20.22 7.41
CA PHE A 269 6.47 20.91 7.73
C PHE A 269 5.45 20.65 6.63
N GLN A 270 4.41 19.90 6.94
CA GLN A 270 3.37 19.49 6.00
C GLN A 270 2.12 20.35 6.17
N LEU A 271 1.78 21.10 5.13
CA LEU A 271 0.51 21.81 5.03
C LEU A 271 -0.56 20.81 4.60
N ASP A 272 -1.46 20.48 5.51
CA ASP A 272 -2.58 19.59 5.25
C ASP A 272 -3.70 20.32 4.50
N ASP A 273 -4.87 19.71 4.36
CA ASP A 273 -6.03 20.27 3.67
C ASP A 273 -6.31 21.73 4.08
N GLY A 274 -6.57 22.58 3.09
CA GLY A 274 -6.84 24.01 3.27
C GLY A 274 -5.78 24.95 2.71
N TRP A 275 -4.63 24.45 2.22
CA TRP A 275 -3.63 25.27 1.52
C TRP A 275 -4.09 25.62 0.09
N GLN A 276 -4.87 24.74 -0.55
CA GLN A 276 -5.32 24.83 -1.94
C GLN A 276 -6.52 25.78 -2.11
N SER A 277 -6.72 26.26 -3.33
CA SER A 277 -7.88 27.09 -3.74
C SER A 277 -9.17 26.29 -3.79
N GLY A 278 -9.07 25.00 -4.09
CA GLY A 278 -10.22 24.09 -4.08
C GLY A 278 -10.78 23.90 -2.68
N LYS A 279 -12.11 23.72 -2.62
CA LYS A 279 -12.80 23.48 -1.34
C LYS A 279 -13.06 21.99 -1.15
N SER A 280 -12.49 21.42 -0.12
CA SER A 280 -12.70 20.03 0.24
C SER A 280 -13.93 19.83 1.15
N PRO A 281 -14.49 18.62 1.22
CA PRO A 281 -15.54 18.30 2.19
C PRO A 281 -15.04 18.29 3.64
N ASN A 282 -13.73 18.22 3.86
CA ASN A 282 -13.12 18.23 5.20
C ASN A 282 -12.98 19.66 5.78
N SER A 283 -13.16 20.68 4.94
CA SER A 283 -13.02 22.07 5.37
C SER A 283 -14.02 22.43 6.45
N LYS A 284 -13.55 22.99 7.55
CA LYS A 284 -14.35 23.50 8.65
C LYS A 284 -15.01 24.84 8.33
N THR A 285 -14.42 25.58 7.40
CA THR A 285 -14.77 26.98 7.13
C THR A 285 -15.58 27.15 5.86
N ALA A 286 -15.44 26.28 4.87
CA ALA A 286 -15.91 26.56 3.53
C ALA A 286 -16.90 25.54 2.95
N GLY A 287 -16.92 24.31 3.46
CA GLY A 287 -17.65 23.21 2.85
C GLY A 287 -17.27 23.00 1.36
N GLY A 288 -17.20 21.78 0.91
CA GLY A 288 -16.78 21.52 -0.48
C GLY A 288 -17.08 20.10 -0.91
N SER A 289 -16.46 19.68 -2.01
CA SER A 289 -16.63 18.35 -2.55
C SER A 289 -15.39 17.92 -3.33
N PHE A 290 -15.08 16.62 -3.26
CA PHE A 290 -14.11 16.00 -4.17
C PHE A 290 -14.72 15.60 -5.51
N LYS A 291 -16.01 15.90 -5.72
CA LYS A 291 -16.68 15.64 -6.98
C LYS A 291 -16.30 16.71 -7.99
N ASP A 292 -15.93 16.30 -9.21
CA ASP A 292 -15.64 17.18 -10.36
C ASP A 292 -14.53 18.21 -10.09
N ILE A 293 -13.52 17.87 -9.27
CA ILE A 293 -12.46 18.83 -8.92
C ILE A 293 -11.78 19.44 -10.15
N TRP A 294 -11.65 18.69 -11.23
CA TRP A 294 -11.01 19.13 -12.46
C TRP A 294 -11.89 20.00 -13.38
N LYS A 295 -13.14 20.29 -12.99
CA LYS A 295 -13.89 21.43 -13.57
C LYS A 295 -13.30 22.78 -13.16
N ASN A 296 -12.58 22.81 -12.03
CA ASN A 296 -11.77 23.94 -11.59
C ASN A 296 -10.28 23.63 -11.81
N THR A 297 -9.70 24.10 -12.90
CA THR A 297 -8.28 23.88 -13.21
C THR A 297 -7.32 24.50 -12.19
N GLY A 298 -7.78 25.44 -11.38
CA GLY A 298 -7.04 26.05 -10.29
C GLY A 298 -7.20 25.35 -8.94
N TYR A 299 -7.87 24.20 -8.87
CA TYR A 299 -8.16 23.52 -7.60
C TYR A 299 -6.90 23.32 -6.75
N TRP A 300 -5.83 22.83 -7.34
CA TRP A 300 -4.54 22.54 -6.71
C TRP A 300 -3.54 23.70 -6.81
N THR A 301 -4.01 24.94 -6.80
CA THR A 301 -3.17 26.14 -6.65
C THR A 301 -3.27 26.68 -5.23
N PRO A 302 -2.25 27.38 -4.70
CA PRO A 302 -2.36 28.03 -3.41
C PRO A 302 -3.57 28.97 -3.31
N ASN A 303 -4.31 28.91 -2.21
CA ASN A 303 -5.45 29.77 -1.97
C ASN A 303 -5.00 31.25 -1.91
N PRO A 304 -5.43 32.13 -2.81
CA PRO A 304 -4.88 33.49 -2.89
C PRO A 304 -5.25 34.38 -1.69
N THR A 305 -6.32 34.05 -0.96
CA THR A 305 -6.70 34.78 0.25
C THR A 305 -5.82 34.37 1.44
N LYS A 306 -5.55 33.08 1.56
CA LYS A 306 -4.74 32.52 2.65
C LYS A 306 -3.22 32.68 2.38
N PHE A 307 -2.82 32.61 1.12
CA PHE A 307 -1.43 32.68 0.66
C PHE A 307 -1.29 33.74 -0.44
N PRO A 308 -1.34 35.03 -0.11
CA PRO A 308 -1.33 36.12 -1.10
C PRO A 308 -0.05 36.16 -1.94
N HIS A 309 1.06 35.64 -1.42
CA HIS A 309 2.35 35.54 -2.13
C HIS A 309 2.62 34.07 -2.62
N GLY A 310 1.60 33.20 -2.64
CA GLY A 310 1.74 31.79 -2.93
C GLY A 310 2.54 31.05 -1.85
N LEU A 311 3.14 29.91 -2.21
CA LEU A 311 3.93 29.11 -1.25
C LEU A 311 5.41 29.54 -1.19
N LYS A 312 5.85 30.45 -2.05
CA LYS A 312 7.26 30.86 -2.13
C LYS A 312 7.85 31.34 -0.80
N PRO A 313 7.20 32.25 -0.04
CA PRO A 313 7.74 32.73 1.24
C PRO A 313 7.95 31.58 2.26
N ILE A 314 7.01 30.63 2.30
CA ILE A 314 7.06 29.49 3.22
C ILE A 314 8.20 28.54 2.83
N VAL A 315 8.32 28.22 1.54
CA VAL A 315 9.38 27.34 1.01
C VAL A 315 10.77 27.97 1.25
N GLU A 316 10.93 29.25 0.97
CA GLU A 316 12.20 29.97 1.18
C GLU A 316 12.58 30.02 2.66
N LYS A 317 11.62 30.27 3.55
CA LYS A 317 11.85 30.25 4.98
C LYS A 317 12.19 28.82 5.47
N GLY A 318 11.43 27.83 5.05
CA GLY A 318 11.72 26.42 5.34
C GLY A 318 13.15 26.05 4.94
N LYS A 319 13.56 26.39 3.71
CA LYS A 319 14.92 26.16 3.23
C LYS A 319 16.00 26.82 4.10
N LYS A 320 15.78 28.08 4.54
CA LYS A 320 16.71 28.78 5.46
C LYS A 320 16.82 28.08 6.82
N LEU A 321 15.76 27.43 7.28
CA LEU A 321 15.70 26.75 8.57
C LEU A 321 16.05 25.24 8.48
N GLY A 322 16.37 24.72 7.29
CA GLY A 322 16.62 23.31 7.07
C GLY A 322 15.35 22.42 7.12
N ILE A 323 14.16 23.04 6.95
CA ILE A 323 12.87 22.38 7.02
C ILE A 323 12.29 22.27 5.61
N ARG A 324 11.98 21.06 5.16
CA ARG A 324 11.26 20.84 3.89
C ARG A 324 9.78 21.14 4.07
N ILE A 325 9.13 21.53 2.96
CA ILE A 325 7.68 21.77 2.95
C ILE A 325 7.01 20.62 2.22
N GLY A 326 6.00 20.05 2.85
CA GLY A 326 5.12 19.05 2.28
C GLY A 326 3.71 19.60 2.10
N LEU A 327 2.94 18.96 1.21
CA LEU A 327 1.56 19.32 0.92
C LEU A 327 0.65 18.08 1.02
N TRP A 328 -0.55 18.29 1.53
CA TRP A 328 -1.66 17.36 1.37
C TRP A 328 -2.21 17.41 -0.05
N PHE A 329 -2.58 16.24 -0.57
CA PHE A 329 -3.18 16.08 -1.89
C PHE A 329 -4.17 14.93 -1.86
N ASN A 330 -5.34 15.13 -2.49
CA ASN A 330 -6.34 14.09 -2.66
C ASN A 330 -6.65 13.91 -4.16
N PRO A 331 -6.24 12.80 -4.78
CA PRO A 331 -6.53 12.56 -6.20
C PRO A 331 -8.03 12.60 -6.50
N SER A 332 -8.39 12.89 -7.74
CA SER A 332 -9.77 12.81 -8.21
C SER A 332 -10.28 11.39 -8.19
N ILE A 333 -11.12 11.04 -7.21
CA ILE A 333 -11.64 9.67 -7.01
C ILE A 333 -12.73 9.27 -8.02
N GLN A 334 -13.21 10.20 -8.84
CA GLN A 334 -14.28 9.95 -9.78
C GLN A 334 -13.88 8.97 -10.89
N ASN A 335 -14.83 8.12 -11.26
CA ASN A 335 -14.65 7.15 -12.34
C ASN A 335 -13.34 6.36 -12.18
N ASP A 336 -13.11 5.86 -10.97
CA ASP A 336 -11.91 5.04 -10.67
C ASP A 336 -10.60 5.79 -10.92
N PHE A 337 -10.52 7.04 -10.48
CA PHE A 337 -9.34 7.91 -10.71
C PHE A 337 -9.05 8.16 -12.21
N ALA A 338 -10.08 8.31 -13.03
CA ALA A 338 -9.91 8.51 -14.48
C ALA A 338 -9.07 9.76 -14.82
N ASP A 339 -9.07 10.77 -13.95
CA ASP A 339 -8.27 11.99 -14.12
C ASP A 339 -6.83 11.88 -13.58
N TRP A 340 -6.32 10.67 -13.33
CA TRP A 340 -4.99 10.42 -12.75
C TRP A 340 -3.85 11.19 -13.44
N GLN A 341 -3.95 11.43 -14.75
CA GLN A 341 -2.95 12.21 -15.50
C GLN A 341 -2.93 13.68 -15.07
N LYS A 342 -4.11 14.26 -14.84
CA LYS A 342 -4.22 15.66 -14.35
C LYS A 342 -3.71 15.78 -12.93
N ASP A 343 -4.01 14.78 -12.09
CA ASP A 343 -3.51 14.70 -10.71
C ASP A 343 -1.98 14.61 -10.70
N ALA A 344 -1.40 13.74 -11.54
CA ALA A 344 0.04 13.61 -11.69
C ALA A 344 0.69 14.95 -12.12
N GLN A 345 0.10 15.62 -13.13
CA GLN A 345 0.62 16.91 -13.62
C GLN A 345 0.51 18.01 -12.57
N ALA A 346 -0.51 18.00 -11.72
CA ALA A 346 -0.61 18.95 -10.60
C ALA A 346 0.54 18.78 -9.60
N ILE A 347 0.81 17.55 -9.18
CA ILE A 347 1.92 17.22 -8.27
C ILE A 347 3.27 17.62 -8.90
N ILE A 348 3.50 17.22 -10.15
CA ILE A 348 4.73 17.57 -10.89
C ILE A 348 4.86 19.08 -11.05
N GLY A 349 3.76 19.78 -11.28
CA GLY A 349 3.72 21.25 -11.37
C GLY A 349 4.13 21.94 -10.06
N LEU A 350 3.64 21.46 -8.93
CA LEU A 350 4.00 21.94 -7.60
C LEU A 350 5.49 21.68 -7.28
N TYR A 351 5.98 20.49 -7.61
CA TYR A 351 7.38 20.14 -7.51
C TYR A 351 8.25 21.10 -8.35
N LYS A 352 7.97 21.26 -9.64
CA LYS A 352 8.74 22.11 -10.55
C LYS A 352 8.69 23.59 -10.17
N LYS A 353 7.53 24.07 -9.73
CA LYS A 353 7.32 25.50 -9.43
C LYS A 353 7.90 25.93 -8.09
N TYR A 354 7.76 25.09 -7.06
CA TYR A 354 8.07 25.47 -5.68
C TYR A 354 9.16 24.59 -5.03
N GLY A 355 9.59 23.51 -5.68
CA GLY A 355 10.50 22.52 -5.07
C GLY A 355 9.84 21.68 -3.99
N ILE A 356 8.52 21.57 -3.99
CA ILE A 356 7.79 20.69 -3.06
C ILE A 356 8.03 19.25 -3.45
N CYS A 357 8.68 18.50 -2.58
CA CYS A 357 9.03 17.10 -2.83
C CYS A 357 8.33 16.08 -1.92
N CYS A 358 7.49 16.51 -0.98
CA CYS A 358 6.76 15.61 -0.12
C CYS A 358 5.25 15.83 -0.23
N PHE A 359 4.49 14.77 -0.45
CA PHE A 359 3.03 14.83 -0.59
C PHE A 359 2.37 13.77 0.29
N LYS A 360 1.51 14.21 1.23
CA LYS A 360 0.54 13.31 1.87
C LYS A 360 -0.58 13.07 0.89
N ILE A 361 -0.75 11.82 0.49
CA ILE A 361 -1.81 11.43 -0.45
C ILE A 361 -2.94 10.78 0.33
N ASP A 362 -4.07 11.46 0.34
CA ASP A 362 -5.32 11.01 0.97
C ASP A 362 -6.27 10.42 -0.06
N GLY A 363 -7.42 9.88 0.39
CA GLY A 363 -8.50 9.40 -0.46
C GLY A 363 -8.16 8.16 -1.29
N LEU A 364 -7.15 7.40 -0.93
CA LEU A 364 -6.64 6.23 -1.67
C LEU A 364 -7.55 5.00 -1.59
N GLN A 365 -8.85 5.18 -1.75
CA GLN A 365 -9.79 4.06 -1.79
C GLN A 365 -9.68 3.32 -3.13
N ILE A 366 -9.62 1.99 -3.06
CA ILE A 366 -9.49 1.11 -4.22
C ILE A 366 -10.76 0.26 -4.35
N PRO A 367 -11.85 0.81 -4.93
CA PRO A 367 -13.11 0.07 -5.09
C PRO A 367 -13.08 -0.94 -6.22
N THR A 368 -12.24 -0.73 -7.23
CA THR A 368 -12.17 -1.53 -8.46
C THR A 368 -10.72 -1.76 -8.89
N LYS A 369 -10.52 -2.72 -9.79
CA LYS A 369 -9.21 -2.96 -10.40
C LYS A 369 -8.75 -1.80 -11.28
N THR A 370 -9.67 -1.11 -11.91
CA THR A 370 -9.37 0.11 -12.70
C THR A 370 -8.83 1.23 -11.80
N ALA A 371 -9.43 1.42 -10.62
CA ALA A 371 -8.95 2.37 -9.62
C ALA A 371 -7.50 2.07 -9.19
N GLU A 372 -7.21 0.79 -8.89
CA GLU A 372 -5.85 0.35 -8.56
C GLU A 372 -4.87 0.67 -9.68
N GLN A 373 -5.21 0.32 -10.92
CA GLN A 373 -4.35 0.56 -12.08
C GLN A 373 -4.09 2.06 -12.32
N ASN A 374 -5.11 2.90 -12.17
CA ASN A 374 -4.99 4.34 -12.37
C ASN A 374 -4.15 5.00 -11.27
N LEU A 375 -4.30 4.58 -10.01
CA LEU A 375 -3.43 5.03 -8.93
C LEU A 375 -1.97 4.63 -9.14
N ARG A 376 -1.71 3.39 -9.60
CA ARG A 376 -0.34 2.97 -9.96
C ARG A 376 0.26 3.86 -11.05
N ARG A 377 -0.50 4.13 -12.12
CA ARG A 377 -0.07 5.04 -13.20
C ARG A 377 0.23 6.45 -12.71
N LEU A 378 -0.58 6.96 -11.78
CA LEU A 378 -0.34 8.26 -11.15
C LEU A 378 1.02 8.26 -10.45
N PHE A 379 1.25 7.30 -9.55
CA PHE A 379 2.48 7.22 -8.77
C PHE A 379 3.72 6.98 -9.64
N ASP A 380 3.66 6.03 -10.57
CA ASP A 380 4.74 5.74 -11.52
C ASP A 380 5.11 7.01 -12.31
N THR A 381 4.11 7.70 -12.86
CA THR A 381 4.33 8.91 -13.67
C THR A 381 4.97 10.03 -12.87
N VAL A 382 4.52 10.27 -11.64
CA VAL A 382 5.11 11.32 -10.78
C VAL A 382 6.54 10.96 -10.42
N LEU A 383 6.79 9.74 -9.96
CA LEU A 383 8.13 9.28 -9.56
C LEU A 383 9.11 9.36 -10.72
N GLU A 384 8.75 8.85 -11.89
CA GLU A 384 9.58 8.90 -13.10
C GLU A 384 9.88 10.34 -13.55
N GLN A 385 8.86 11.20 -13.63
CA GLN A 385 9.03 12.58 -14.11
C GLN A 385 9.68 13.53 -13.11
N THR A 386 9.86 13.11 -11.87
CA THR A 386 10.57 13.84 -10.81
C THR A 386 11.91 13.18 -10.45
N ASN A 387 12.42 12.26 -11.26
CA ASN A 387 13.63 11.49 -10.99
C ASN A 387 13.65 10.87 -9.59
N TYR A 388 12.47 10.42 -9.13
CA TYR A 388 12.26 9.81 -7.79
C TYR A 388 12.59 10.74 -6.62
N GLU A 389 12.61 12.06 -6.83
CA GLU A 389 12.80 13.04 -5.75
C GLU A 389 11.51 13.30 -4.96
N VAL A 390 10.34 13.07 -5.55
CA VAL A 390 9.07 13.15 -4.85
C VAL A 390 8.90 11.97 -3.90
N ILE A 391 8.45 12.29 -2.69
CA ILE A 391 8.15 11.34 -1.61
C ILE A 391 6.66 11.36 -1.38
N PHE A 392 6.06 10.19 -1.38
CA PHE A 392 4.67 10.03 -0.99
C PHE A 392 4.56 9.55 0.46
N ASN A 393 3.74 10.24 1.26
CA ASN A 393 3.18 9.75 2.50
C ASN A 393 1.76 9.28 2.20
N LEU A 394 1.60 7.97 2.02
CA LEU A 394 0.36 7.37 1.55
C LEU A 394 -0.54 7.05 2.74
N ASP A 395 -1.67 7.72 2.83
CA ASP A 395 -2.61 7.53 3.93
C ASP A 395 -3.28 6.15 3.84
N ALA A 396 -2.96 5.30 4.81
CA ALA A 396 -3.48 3.95 4.97
C ALA A 396 -4.51 3.83 6.10
N THR A 397 -5.02 4.95 6.61
CA THR A 397 -5.77 5.01 7.87
C THR A 397 -7.14 4.34 7.81
N ALA A 398 -7.91 4.54 6.75
CA ALA A 398 -9.31 4.11 6.69
C ALA A 398 -9.62 3.25 5.47
N GLY A 399 -10.53 2.35 5.61
CA GLY A 399 -10.97 1.26 4.76
C GLY A 399 -10.80 1.34 3.25
N ARG A 400 -10.62 0.20 2.61
CA ARG A 400 -10.39 0.01 1.16
C ARG A 400 -9.12 0.67 0.62
N ARG A 401 -8.17 1.02 1.49
CA ARG A 401 -6.85 1.56 1.11
C ARG A 401 -5.97 0.45 0.54
N GLY A 402 -4.88 0.82 -0.12
CA GLY A 402 -3.96 -0.12 -0.76
C GLY A 402 -3.24 -1.09 0.19
N GLY A 403 -3.26 -0.81 1.49
CA GLY A 403 -2.64 -1.68 2.51
C GLY A 403 -1.14 -1.46 2.67
N TYR A 404 -0.60 -2.02 3.75
CA TYR A 404 0.75 -1.69 4.22
C TYR A 404 1.85 -2.14 3.26
N HIS A 405 1.80 -3.37 2.78
CA HIS A 405 2.85 -3.90 1.89
C HIS A 405 2.73 -3.34 0.47
N TYR A 406 1.50 -3.21 -0.02
CA TYR A 406 1.22 -2.68 -1.34
C TYR A 406 1.68 -1.22 -1.48
N MET A 407 1.37 -0.37 -0.51
CA MET A 407 1.75 1.05 -0.53
C MET A 407 3.25 1.27 -0.30
N ASN A 408 3.93 0.36 0.42
CA ASN A 408 5.36 0.45 0.65
C ASN A 408 6.20 0.42 -0.65
N GLU A 409 5.63 -0.04 -1.75
CA GLU A 409 6.24 0.00 -3.08
C GLU A 409 6.44 1.45 -3.56
N TYR A 410 5.55 2.38 -3.18
CA TYR A 410 5.51 3.74 -3.70
C TYR A 410 6.01 4.82 -2.73
N GLY A 411 5.88 4.59 -1.45
CA GLY A 411 6.23 5.64 -0.49
C GLY A 411 6.18 5.19 0.97
N ASN A 412 6.15 6.17 1.86
CA ASN A 412 5.91 5.93 3.26
C ASN A 412 4.44 5.69 3.50
N ILE A 413 4.13 4.89 4.51
CA ILE A 413 2.78 4.65 4.97
C ILE A 413 2.45 5.68 6.05
N PHE A 414 1.41 6.46 5.82
CA PHE A 414 0.92 7.44 6.78
C PHE A 414 -0.26 6.87 7.56
N LEU A 415 -0.18 6.94 8.89
CA LEU A 415 -1.18 6.40 9.80
C LEU A 415 -1.72 7.52 10.68
N GLU A 416 -3.01 7.77 10.61
CA GLU A 416 -3.72 8.61 11.57
C GLU A 416 -4.39 7.73 12.62
N ASN A 417 -4.16 8.00 13.88
CA ASN A 417 -4.71 7.19 14.97
C ASN A 417 -5.52 8.00 16.01
N ARG A 418 -5.73 9.27 15.75
CA ARG A 418 -6.45 10.19 16.65
C ARG A 418 -7.96 9.96 16.70
N TYR A 419 -8.52 9.31 15.68
CA TYR A 419 -9.96 9.09 15.56
C TYR A 419 -10.43 7.80 16.22
N THR A 420 -9.55 7.04 16.84
CA THR A 420 -9.90 5.78 17.52
C THR A 420 -11.03 5.97 18.55
N ASP A 421 -11.04 7.14 19.18
CA ASP A 421 -12.17 7.61 19.97
C ASP A 421 -12.30 9.11 19.69
N TRP A 422 -13.21 9.46 18.80
CA TRP A 422 -13.38 10.82 18.30
C TRP A 422 -13.40 11.85 19.42
N GLY A 423 -12.41 12.69 19.42
CA GLY A 423 -12.21 13.73 20.43
C GLY A 423 -11.28 13.38 21.58
N ASN A 424 -10.83 12.14 21.69
CA ASN A 424 -9.83 11.72 22.68
C ASN A 424 -8.59 11.20 21.97
N TYR A 425 -7.44 11.55 22.52
CA TYR A 425 -6.15 11.07 22.05
C TYR A 425 -5.55 10.10 23.05
N TYR A 426 -5.23 8.90 22.59
CA TYR A 426 -4.64 7.85 23.42
C TYR A 426 -3.25 7.48 22.88
N PRO A 427 -2.19 8.16 23.30
CA PRO A 427 -0.83 7.93 22.79
C PRO A 427 -0.39 6.47 22.90
N TYR A 428 -0.80 5.77 23.95
CA TYR A 428 -0.45 4.38 24.17
C TYR A 428 -1.03 3.45 23.08
N ARG A 429 -2.21 3.75 22.53
CA ARG A 429 -2.80 2.97 21.43
C ARG A 429 -2.01 3.17 20.15
N THR A 430 -1.66 4.41 19.84
CA THR A 430 -0.80 4.77 18.72
C THR A 430 0.54 4.06 18.79
N LEU A 431 1.23 4.17 19.92
CA LEU A 431 2.52 3.50 20.13
C LEU A 431 2.42 1.98 20.07
N ARG A 432 1.37 1.38 20.63
CA ARG A 432 1.12 -0.05 20.54
C ARG A 432 0.93 -0.50 19.10
N ASN A 433 0.08 0.19 18.34
CA ASN A 433 -0.20 -0.15 16.95
C ASN A 433 1.06 -0.04 16.09
N LEU A 434 1.85 1.03 16.27
CA LEU A 434 3.14 1.19 15.62
C LEU A 434 4.10 0.05 15.96
N TRP A 435 4.23 -0.28 17.24
CA TRP A 435 5.08 -1.37 17.71
C TRP A 435 4.67 -2.73 17.13
N MET A 436 3.37 -3.03 17.05
CA MET A 436 2.87 -4.27 16.46
C MET A 436 3.14 -4.35 14.96
N LEU A 437 2.90 -3.27 14.23
CA LEU A 437 3.14 -3.20 12.78
C LEU A 437 4.63 -3.27 12.44
N SER A 438 5.49 -2.62 13.22
CA SER A 438 6.94 -2.54 12.97
C SER A 438 7.67 -3.89 12.98
N ARG A 439 7.03 -4.93 13.50
CA ARG A 439 7.54 -6.31 13.39
C ARG A 439 7.50 -6.82 11.95
N TYR A 440 6.54 -6.36 11.14
CA TYR A 440 6.23 -6.92 9.82
C TYR A 440 6.35 -5.89 8.70
N VAL A 441 6.24 -4.61 9.02
CA VAL A 441 6.40 -3.48 8.08
C VAL A 441 7.62 -2.66 8.53
N PRO A 442 8.48 -2.20 7.62
CA PRO A 442 9.64 -1.39 7.99
C PRO A 442 9.24 -0.15 8.78
N ALA A 443 9.77 -0.01 10.01
CA ALA A 443 9.42 1.11 10.89
C ALA A 443 9.80 2.46 10.27
N GLU A 444 10.92 2.51 9.57
CA GLU A 444 11.41 3.68 8.85
C GLU A 444 10.53 4.13 7.68
N LYS A 445 9.59 3.27 7.26
CA LYS A 445 8.61 3.58 6.21
C LYS A 445 7.25 4.01 6.77
N MET A 446 7.11 4.08 8.07
CA MET A 446 5.85 4.46 8.73
C MET A 446 5.95 5.87 9.30
N GLN A 447 5.02 6.73 8.89
CA GLN A 447 4.75 8.02 9.48
C GLN A 447 3.46 7.91 10.29
N ILE A 448 3.45 8.40 11.50
CA ILE A 448 2.30 8.30 12.39
C ILE A 448 1.98 9.67 12.99
N GLU A 449 0.70 9.99 13.06
CA GLU A 449 0.16 11.21 13.65
C GLU A 449 -0.68 10.92 14.90
#